data_ddf1d43430408269d701dda7a51be0ac
#
_entry.id   ddf1d43430408269d701dda7a51be0ac
#
_cell.length_a   1.000
_cell.length_b   1.000
_cell.length_c   1.000
_cell.angle_alpha   90.00
_cell.angle_beta   90.00
_cell.angle_gamma   90.00
#
_symmetry.space_group_name_H-M   'P 1'
#
loop_
_entity.id
_entity.type
_entity.pdbx_description
1 polymer ?
#
loop_
_entity_poly.entity_id
_entity_poly.type
_entity_poly.pdbx_seq_one_letter_code
_entity_poly.pdbx_strand_id
1 'polypeptide(L)'
;LHNAGEIAANNLTLIHSGRLSNDKKGNIRAAHLQLDTAGLHNAGNILADSGTVTTKNNLRNTGKVSVARLNTEGQTLDNTRGRIEAETVNIQSQQLTNQSGHITATEQLTINSRNVDNQNGKLLSANQAQLAVSDGLYNQHGEIATNRQLSIHDKNQNTLALNNADGTIQSAGNVSLQAKSLANNGTLT
;
A
#
# COMPACT_ATOMS: atom_id res chain seq x y z
N LEU A 1 4.24 -0.74 22.04
CA LEU A 1 3.07 0.07 22.41
C LEU A 1 1.80 -0.62 21.98
N HIS A 2 0.78 -0.59 22.85
CA HIS A 2 -0.53 -1.20 22.59
C HIS A 2 -1.62 -0.15 22.84
N ASN A 3 -2.53 0.02 21.86
CA ASN A 3 -3.67 0.90 21.96
C ASN A 3 -4.96 0.12 21.71
N ALA A 4 -5.83 0.05 22.72
CA ALA A 4 -7.18 -0.53 22.64
C ALA A 4 -8.29 0.52 22.88
N GLY A 5 -7.90 1.78 23.04
CA GLY A 5 -8.79 2.92 23.27
C GLY A 5 -8.55 4.05 22.27
N GLU A 6 -8.65 5.27 22.74
CA GLU A 6 -8.45 6.46 21.91
C GLU A 6 -7.16 7.20 22.29
N ILE A 7 -6.36 7.54 21.28
CA ILE A 7 -5.27 8.49 21.36
C ILE A 7 -5.65 9.63 20.41
N ALA A 8 -5.97 10.79 20.95
CA ALA A 8 -6.40 11.94 20.16
C ALA A 8 -5.66 13.21 20.56
N ALA A 9 -5.20 13.97 19.58
CA ALA A 9 -4.56 15.27 19.78
C ALA A 9 -4.65 16.12 18.51
N ASN A 10 -4.51 17.44 18.66
CA ASN A 10 -4.35 18.28 17.46
C ASN A 10 -3.00 18.00 16.78
N ASN A 11 -1.91 17.99 17.55
CA ASN A 11 -0.58 17.59 17.08
C ASN A 11 -0.15 16.34 17.86
N LEU A 12 0.00 15.23 17.18
CA LEU A 12 0.43 13.97 17.76
C LEU A 12 1.78 13.54 17.16
N THR A 13 2.79 13.46 17.99
CA THR A 13 4.07 12.84 17.65
C THR A 13 4.21 11.57 18.46
N LEU A 14 4.33 10.43 17.78
CA LEU A 14 4.50 9.14 18.39
C LEU A 14 5.68 8.43 17.75
N ILE A 15 6.80 8.38 18.47
CA ILE A 15 8.02 7.72 18.03
C ILE A 15 8.27 6.51 18.93
N HIS A 16 8.34 5.33 18.33
CA HIS A 16 8.47 4.09 19.08
C HIS A 16 9.44 3.11 18.40
N SER A 17 10.49 2.73 19.09
CA SER A 17 11.52 1.83 18.57
C SER A 17 11.08 0.37 18.41
N GLY A 18 9.94 0.01 18.96
CA GLY A 18 9.35 -1.33 18.84
C GLY A 18 8.10 -1.35 17.94
N ARG A 19 7.26 -2.36 18.16
CA ARG A 19 6.00 -2.49 17.44
C ARG A 19 4.86 -1.72 18.11
N LEU A 20 4.11 -0.94 17.34
CA LEU A 20 2.81 -0.41 17.73
C LEU A 20 1.73 -1.41 17.33
N SER A 21 0.86 -1.77 18.28
CA SER A 21 -0.38 -2.51 18.05
C SER A 21 -1.56 -1.59 18.33
N ASN A 22 -2.36 -1.30 17.30
CA ASN A 22 -3.61 -0.58 17.40
C ASN A 22 -4.75 -1.58 17.18
N ASP A 23 -5.45 -1.93 18.25
CA ASP A 23 -6.47 -2.97 18.24
C ASP A 23 -7.72 -2.57 17.46
N LYS A 24 -8.64 -3.52 17.26
CA LYS A 24 -9.90 -3.31 16.52
C LYS A 24 -10.74 -2.15 17.05
N LYS A 25 -10.71 -1.87 18.35
CA LYS A 25 -11.37 -0.72 18.98
C LYS A 25 -10.46 0.50 19.13
N GLY A 26 -9.17 0.35 18.78
CA GLY A 26 -8.20 1.42 18.91
C GLY A 26 -8.39 2.50 17.85
N ASN A 27 -8.40 3.75 18.31
CA ASN A 27 -8.40 4.93 17.46
C ASN A 27 -7.16 5.77 17.76
N ILE A 28 -6.43 6.12 16.71
CA ILE A 28 -5.37 7.13 16.76
C ILE A 28 -5.82 8.24 15.81
N ARG A 29 -6.05 9.45 16.37
CA ARG A 29 -6.55 10.58 15.60
C ARG A 29 -5.75 11.84 15.86
N ALA A 30 -5.43 12.56 14.79
CA ALA A 30 -4.78 13.86 14.92
C ALA A 30 -5.14 14.78 13.74
N ALA A 31 -5.06 16.10 13.91
CA ALA A 31 -5.02 16.99 12.75
C ALA A 31 -3.63 16.88 12.08
N HIS A 32 -2.56 16.80 12.92
CA HIS A 32 -1.19 16.59 12.43
C HIS A 32 -0.57 15.37 13.12
N LEU A 33 -0.25 14.34 12.35
CA LEU A 33 0.33 13.09 12.86
C LEU A 33 1.76 12.89 12.38
N GLN A 34 2.67 12.66 13.31
CA GLN A 34 3.93 12.00 13.04
C GLN A 34 3.95 10.67 13.80
N LEU A 35 3.90 9.58 13.08
CA LEU A 35 4.00 8.23 13.64
C LEU A 35 5.19 7.50 13.04
N ASP A 36 6.22 7.27 13.86
CA ASP A 36 7.40 6.51 13.48
C ASP A 36 7.52 5.27 14.36
N THR A 37 7.53 4.09 13.76
CA THR A 37 7.59 2.84 14.51
C THR A 37 8.41 1.78 13.76
N ALA A 38 9.07 0.89 14.50
CA ALA A 38 9.75 -0.24 13.88
C ALA A 38 8.77 -1.18 13.19
N GLY A 39 7.62 -1.44 13.78
CA GLY A 39 6.57 -2.25 13.16
C GLY A 39 5.18 -1.77 13.53
N LEU A 40 4.21 -1.94 12.64
CA LEU A 40 2.83 -1.54 12.84
C LEU A 40 1.87 -2.70 12.63
N HIS A 41 1.03 -2.95 13.65
CA HIS A 41 -0.15 -3.79 13.52
C HIS A 41 -1.38 -2.92 13.77
N ASN A 42 -2.12 -2.60 12.73
CA ASN A 42 -3.35 -1.83 12.82
C ASN A 42 -4.57 -2.68 12.49
N ALA A 43 -5.42 -2.91 13.48
CA ALA A 43 -6.74 -3.52 13.30
C ALA A 43 -7.88 -2.51 13.51
N GLY A 44 -7.56 -1.32 14.03
CA GLY A 44 -8.48 -0.21 14.27
C GLY A 44 -8.31 0.92 13.25
N ASN A 45 -8.35 2.16 13.73
CA ASN A 45 -8.23 3.33 12.89
C ASN A 45 -6.98 4.15 13.24
N ILE A 46 -6.27 4.60 12.20
CA ILE A 46 -5.24 5.64 12.27
C ILE A 46 -5.66 6.71 11.27
N LEU A 47 -6.07 7.87 11.78
CA LEU A 47 -6.69 8.93 10.99
C LEU A 47 -5.98 10.27 11.26
N ALA A 48 -5.53 10.93 10.21
CA ALA A 48 -4.98 12.27 10.33
C ALA A 48 -5.28 13.12 9.07
N ASP A 49 -5.52 14.40 9.29
CA ASP A 49 -5.74 15.34 8.19
C ASP A 49 -4.44 15.62 7.44
N SER A 50 -3.32 15.60 8.16
CA SER A 50 -1.98 15.76 7.60
C SER A 50 -0.94 14.96 8.39
N GLY A 51 0.25 14.78 7.81
CA GLY A 51 1.36 14.12 8.48
C GLY A 51 1.77 12.80 7.84
N THR A 52 2.57 12.07 8.58
CA THR A 52 3.26 10.87 8.05
C THR A 52 3.16 9.70 9.01
N VAL A 53 2.91 8.53 8.46
CA VAL A 53 3.13 7.24 9.11
C VAL A 53 4.33 6.57 8.47
N THR A 54 5.35 6.25 9.28
CA THR A 54 6.56 5.55 8.84
C THR A 54 6.72 4.24 9.61
N THR A 55 6.99 3.15 8.88
CA THR A 55 7.36 1.86 9.47
C THR A 55 8.64 1.33 8.83
N LYS A 56 9.54 0.76 9.65
CA LYS A 56 10.87 0.28 9.21
C LYS A 56 10.99 -1.24 9.10
N ASN A 57 9.99 -1.98 9.52
CA ASN A 57 9.95 -3.44 9.42
C ASN A 57 8.63 -3.90 8.81
N ASN A 58 7.79 -4.58 9.59
CA ASN A 58 6.56 -5.14 9.08
C ASN A 58 5.38 -4.21 9.36
N LEU A 59 4.56 -4.00 8.34
CA LEU A 59 3.24 -3.40 8.49
C LEU A 59 2.18 -4.47 8.26
N ARG A 60 1.26 -4.63 9.21
CA ARG A 60 0.02 -5.37 9.03
C ARG A 60 -1.16 -4.44 9.29
N ASN A 61 -2.02 -4.29 8.30
CA ASN A 61 -3.21 -3.47 8.39
C ASN A 61 -4.45 -4.29 8.02
N THR A 62 -5.32 -4.50 8.97
CA THR A 62 -6.66 -5.09 8.74
C THR A 62 -7.78 -4.09 9.07
N GLY A 63 -7.41 -2.89 9.50
CA GLY A 63 -8.28 -1.77 9.78
C GLY A 63 -8.14 -0.65 8.74
N LYS A 64 -8.23 0.59 9.20
CA LYS A 64 -8.10 1.78 8.34
C LYS A 64 -6.88 2.61 8.73
N VAL A 65 -6.11 3.01 7.72
CA VAL A 65 -5.09 4.07 7.79
C VAL A 65 -5.47 5.15 6.79
N SER A 66 -5.65 6.38 7.26
CA SER A 66 -5.97 7.54 6.41
C SER A 66 -5.09 8.70 6.86
N VAL A 67 -4.11 9.07 6.05
CA VAL A 67 -3.04 10.03 6.39
C VAL A 67 -2.58 10.76 5.13
N ALA A 68 -1.80 11.84 5.27
CA ALA A 68 -1.24 12.47 4.07
C ALA A 68 -0.15 11.60 3.43
N ARG A 69 0.76 11.03 4.23
CA ARG A 69 1.86 10.20 3.70
C ARG A 69 2.00 8.90 4.46
N LEU A 70 2.12 7.80 3.71
CA LEU A 70 2.51 6.51 4.25
C LEU A 70 3.86 6.09 3.64
N ASN A 71 4.86 5.87 4.48
CA ASN A 71 6.16 5.33 4.09
C ASN A 71 6.41 4.02 4.82
N THR A 72 6.67 2.96 4.08
CA THR A 72 6.98 1.65 4.65
C THR A 72 8.28 1.13 4.06
N GLU A 73 9.17 0.66 4.95
CA GLU A 73 10.40 -0.02 4.58
C GLU A 73 10.46 -1.32 5.38
N GLY A 74 10.57 -2.48 4.75
CA GLY A 74 10.66 -3.70 5.52
C GLY A 74 10.52 -4.99 4.74
N GLN A 75 10.30 -6.07 5.48
CA GLN A 75 10.15 -7.40 4.89
C GLN A 75 8.74 -7.58 4.30
N THR A 76 7.72 -7.22 5.07
CA THR A 76 6.34 -7.47 4.66
C THR A 76 5.43 -6.26 4.91
N LEU A 77 4.57 -6.00 3.92
CA LEU A 77 3.35 -5.24 4.09
C LEU A 77 2.16 -6.16 3.83
N ASP A 78 1.34 -6.39 4.85
CA ASP A 78 0.09 -7.14 4.77
C ASP A 78 -1.09 -6.19 4.99
N ASN A 79 -1.84 -5.90 3.92
CA ASN A 79 -3.07 -5.11 3.92
C ASN A 79 -4.29 -5.96 3.57
N THR A 80 -4.25 -7.25 3.87
CA THR A 80 -5.37 -8.17 3.58
C THR A 80 -6.65 -7.68 4.24
N ARG A 81 -7.67 -7.37 3.42
CA ARG A 81 -8.95 -6.78 3.82
C ARG A 81 -8.84 -5.43 4.53
N GLY A 82 -7.66 -4.85 4.58
CA GLY A 82 -7.41 -3.53 5.16
C GLY A 82 -7.64 -2.40 4.16
N ARG A 83 -7.65 -1.18 4.67
CA ARG A 83 -7.80 0.03 3.87
C ARG A 83 -6.70 1.03 4.20
N ILE A 84 -5.97 1.43 3.19
CA ILE A 84 -4.95 2.47 3.25
C ILE A 84 -5.36 3.57 2.27
N GLU A 85 -5.49 4.78 2.77
CA GLU A 85 -5.79 5.99 2.00
C GLU A 85 -4.75 7.06 2.34
N ALA A 86 -4.09 7.62 1.33
CA ALA A 86 -3.13 8.70 1.54
C ALA A 86 -3.02 9.61 0.31
N GLU A 87 -2.40 10.77 0.44
CA GLU A 87 -1.97 11.56 -0.72
C GLU A 87 -0.84 10.83 -1.43
N THR A 88 0.17 10.42 -0.66
CA THR A 88 1.32 9.67 -1.18
C THR A 88 1.51 8.37 -0.40
N VAL A 89 1.66 7.28 -1.13
CA VAL A 89 1.98 5.95 -0.59
C VAL A 89 3.30 5.48 -1.17
N ASN A 90 4.30 5.25 -0.32
CA ASN A 90 5.59 4.67 -0.68
C ASN A 90 5.78 3.34 0.06
N ILE A 91 5.88 2.27 -0.69
CA ILE A 91 6.06 0.92 -0.17
C ILE A 91 7.38 0.35 -0.68
N GLN A 92 8.27 0.01 0.25
CA GLN A 92 9.46 -0.80 0.00
C GLN A 92 9.36 -2.09 0.82
N SER A 93 9.22 -3.23 0.16
CA SER A 93 9.05 -4.51 0.86
C SER A 93 9.62 -5.67 0.05
N GLN A 94 9.84 -6.83 0.70
CA GLN A 94 10.07 -8.07 -0.02
C GLN A 94 8.73 -8.66 -0.49
N GLN A 95 7.70 -8.54 0.35
CA GLN A 95 6.36 -9.02 0.05
C GLN A 95 5.31 -7.95 0.37
N LEU A 96 4.52 -7.59 -0.64
CA LEU A 96 3.27 -6.84 -0.48
C LEU A 96 2.09 -7.80 -0.69
N THR A 97 1.23 -7.92 0.33
CA THR A 97 -0.03 -8.64 0.24
C THR A 97 -1.18 -7.65 0.42
N ASN A 98 -2.02 -7.52 -0.62
CA ASN A 98 -3.20 -6.64 -0.63
C ASN A 98 -4.47 -7.43 -1.03
N GLN A 99 -4.53 -8.70 -0.64
CA GLN A 99 -5.67 -9.56 -0.97
C GLN A 99 -6.98 -9.02 -0.41
N SER A 100 -7.94 -8.74 -1.28
CA SER A 100 -9.22 -8.09 -0.93
C SER A 100 -9.05 -6.77 -0.16
N GLY A 101 -7.84 -6.20 -0.15
CA GLY A 101 -7.52 -4.93 0.49
C GLY A 101 -7.58 -3.77 -0.49
N HIS A 102 -7.57 -2.55 0.05
CA HIS A 102 -7.57 -1.32 -0.73
C HIS A 102 -6.38 -0.45 -0.34
N ILE A 103 -5.58 -0.07 -1.32
CA ILE A 103 -4.53 0.94 -1.19
C ILE A 103 -4.84 2.02 -2.22
N THR A 104 -5.11 3.23 -1.74
CA THR A 104 -5.49 4.37 -2.60
C THR A 104 -4.59 5.56 -2.31
N ALA A 105 -4.00 6.12 -3.34
CA ALA A 105 -3.27 7.37 -3.29
C ALA A 105 -3.98 8.45 -4.11
N THR A 106 -4.11 9.67 -3.59
CA THR A 106 -4.68 10.77 -4.37
C THR A 106 -3.66 11.43 -5.30
N GLU A 107 -2.36 11.31 -4.99
CA GLU A 107 -1.28 11.86 -5.80
C GLU A 107 -0.37 10.76 -6.37
N GLN A 108 0.30 10.01 -5.53
CA GLN A 108 1.30 9.06 -5.99
C GLN A 108 1.29 7.76 -5.20
N LEU A 109 1.24 6.66 -5.94
CA LEU A 109 1.45 5.31 -5.43
C LEU A 109 2.79 4.77 -5.96
N THR A 110 3.74 4.54 -5.06
CA THR A 110 5.03 3.93 -5.40
C THR A 110 5.17 2.62 -4.65
N ILE A 111 5.37 1.55 -5.39
CA ILE A 111 5.61 0.21 -4.85
C ILE A 111 6.94 -0.31 -5.39
N ASN A 112 7.84 -0.66 -4.49
CA ASN A 112 9.08 -1.33 -4.79
C ASN A 112 9.12 -2.63 -3.98
N SER A 113 8.83 -3.75 -4.63
CA SER A 113 8.68 -5.03 -3.95
C SER A 113 9.28 -6.17 -4.76
N ARG A 114 9.60 -7.26 -4.07
CA ARG A 114 9.96 -8.50 -4.76
C ARG A 114 8.72 -9.19 -5.31
N ASN A 115 7.70 -9.33 -4.48
CA ASN A 115 6.40 -9.88 -4.88
C ASN A 115 5.26 -8.95 -4.46
N VAL A 116 4.24 -8.87 -5.31
CA VAL A 116 3.00 -8.14 -5.06
C VAL A 116 1.83 -9.07 -5.29
N ASP A 117 1.02 -9.28 -4.27
CA ASP A 117 -0.22 -10.04 -4.33
C ASP A 117 -1.40 -9.09 -4.13
N ASN A 118 -2.10 -8.80 -5.23
CA ASN A 118 -3.28 -7.94 -5.29
C ASN A 118 -4.54 -8.71 -5.70
N GLN A 119 -4.60 -10.00 -5.41
CA GLN A 119 -5.77 -10.81 -5.76
C GLN A 119 -7.04 -10.29 -5.08
N ASN A 120 -8.08 -10.03 -5.87
CA ASN A 120 -9.33 -9.40 -5.42
C ASN A 120 -9.13 -8.03 -4.74
N GLY A 121 -7.93 -7.47 -4.77
CA GLY A 121 -7.57 -6.21 -4.11
C GLY A 121 -7.57 -5.02 -5.08
N LYS A 122 -7.35 -3.84 -4.52
CA LYS A 122 -7.27 -2.60 -5.31
C LYS A 122 -6.00 -1.82 -4.99
N LEU A 123 -5.26 -1.46 -6.02
CA LEU A 123 -4.13 -0.53 -6.00
C LEU A 123 -4.48 0.65 -6.90
N LEU A 124 -4.85 1.77 -6.31
CA LEU A 124 -5.41 2.90 -7.03
C LEU A 124 -4.58 4.16 -6.82
N SER A 125 -4.41 4.95 -7.87
CA SER A 125 -3.89 6.31 -7.75
C SER A 125 -4.70 7.28 -8.60
N ALA A 126 -5.09 8.42 -8.04
CA ALA A 126 -5.77 9.43 -8.84
C ALA A 126 -4.84 10.16 -9.82
N ASN A 127 -3.51 10.05 -9.66
CA ASN A 127 -2.55 10.67 -10.55
C ASN A 127 -1.58 9.64 -11.13
N GLN A 128 -0.59 9.17 -10.38
CA GLN A 128 0.46 8.29 -10.90
C GLN A 128 0.62 7.04 -10.03
N ALA A 129 0.86 5.89 -10.67
CA ALA A 129 1.31 4.69 -9.98
C ALA A 129 2.56 4.12 -10.65
N GLN A 130 3.55 3.79 -9.83
CA GLN A 130 4.78 3.15 -10.24
C GLN A 130 5.01 1.88 -9.42
N LEU A 131 5.03 0.75 -10.08
CA LEU A 131 5.27 -0.56 -9.49
C LEU A 131 6.57 -1.12 -10.06
N ALA A 132 7.62 -1.16 -9.24
CA ALA A 132 8.87 -1.83 -9.51
C ALA A 132 8.88 -3.19 -8.81
N VAL A 133 8.70 -4.27 -9.57
CA VAL A 133 8.52 -5.62 -9.02
C VAL A 133 9.58 -6.56 -9.59
N SER A 134 10.19 -7.42 -8.76
CA SER A 134 11.26 -8.30 -9.23
C SER A 134 10.78 -9.66 -9.71
N ASP A 135 9.86 -10.32 -8.99
CA ASP A 135 9.55 -11.73 -9.24
C ASP A 135 8.09 -11.93 -9.70
N GLY A 136 7.13 -11.55 -8.88
CA GLY A 136 5.72 -11.83 -9.17
C GLY A 136 4.78 -10.66 -8.88
N LEU A 137 3.88 -10.38 -9.84
CA LEU A 137 2.73 -9.50 -9.66
C LEU A 137 1.47 -10.30 -9.97
N TYR A 138 0.70 -10.58 -8.91
CA TYR A 138 -0.54 -11.36 -8.96
C TYR A 138 -1.73 -10.42 -8.79
N ASN A 139 -2.48 -10.19 -9.89
CA ASN A 139 -3.64 -9.28 -9.94
C ASN A 139 -4.92 -10.00 -10.39
N GLN A 140 -5.04 -11.30 -10.10
CA GLN A 140 -6.24 -12.05 -10.48
C GLN A 140 -7.48 -11.47 -9.77
N HIS A 141 -8.51 -11.16 -10.55
CA HIS A 141 -9.72 -10.48 -10.09
C HIS A 141 -9.46 -9.17 -9.34
N GLY A 142 -8.22 -8.65 -9.38
CA GLY A 142 -7.82 -7.41 -8.74
C GLY A 142 -7.87 -6.21 -9.69
N GLU A 143 -7.67 -5.04 -9.15
CA GLU A 143 -7.66 -3.79 -9.91
C GLU A 143 -6.38 -3.00 -9.61
N ILE A 144 -5.66 -2.59 -10.67
CA ILE A 144 -4.57 -1.62 -10.63
C ILE A 144 -4.96 -0.50 -11.58
N ALA A 145 -5.23 0.69 -11.05
CA ALA A 145 -5.74 1.77 -11.89
C ALA A 145 -5.20 3.15 -11.52
N THR A 146 -5.03 3.98 -12.55
CA THR A 146 -4.66 5.39 -12.40
C THR A 146 -5.41 6.28 -13.38
N ASN A 147 -5.42 7.60 -13.10
CA ASN A 147 -6.02 8.56 -14.02
C ASN A 147 -5.02 9.15 -15.01
N ARG A 148 -3.69 9.03 -14.78
CA ARG A 148 -2.68 9.66 -15.66
C ARG A 148 -1.60 8.70 -16.14
N GLN A 149 -0.78 8.19 -15.24
CA GLN A 149 0.35 7.35 -15.64
C GLN A 149 0.46 6.12 -14.78
N LEU A 150 0.47 4.97 -15.42
CA LEU A 150 0.77 3.69 -14.81
C LEU A 150 2.06 3.14 -15.38
N SER A 151 3.03 2.87 -14.51
CA SER A 151 4.27 2.19 -14.88
C SER A 151 4.41 0.92 -14.04
N ILE A 152 4.48 -0.22 -14.71
CA ILE A 152 4.81 -1.51 -14.09
C ILE A 152 6.07 -2.01 -14.77
N HIS A 153 7.15 -2.14 -14.03
CA HIS A 153 8.42 -2.56 -14.60
C HIS A 153 9.13 -3.62 -13.77
N ASP A 154 9.80 -4.47 -14.50
CA ASP A 154 10.68 -5.50 -13.96
C ASP A 154 11.95 -4.87 -13.39
N LYS A 155 12.10 -4.92 -12.08
CA LYS A 155 13.22 -4.33 -11.37
C LYS A 155 14.56 -4.97 -11.71
N ASN A 156 14.57 -6.25 -12.02
CA ASN A 156 15.79 -7.04 -12.24
C ASN A 156 16.03 -7.41 -13.72
N GLN A 157 15.25 -6.85 -14.63
CA GLN A 157 15.35 -7.12 -16.07
C GLN A 157 15.20 -8.60 -16.43
N ASN A 158 13.99 -8.99 -16.80
CA ASN A 158 13.64 -10.33 -17.25
C ASN A 158 13.40 -11.38 -16.13
N THR A 159 12.81 -10.97 -15.02
CA THR A 159 12.39 -11.86 -13.92
C THR A 159 10.90 -11.79 -13.62
N LEU A 160 10.25 -10.63 -13.81
CA LEU A 160 8.85 -10.39 -13.42
C LEU A 160 7.88 -11.29 -14.19
N ALA A 161 7.15 -12.11 -13.44
CA ALA A 161 5.96 -12.80 -13.92
C ALA A 161 4.70 -12.02 -13.50
N LEU A 162 3.92 -11.54 -14.48
CA LEU A 162 2.67 -10.83 -14.25
C LEU A 162 1.49 -11.73 -14.59
N ASN A 163 0.58 -11.90 -13.62
CA ASN A 163 -0.67 -12.61 -13.81
C ASN A 163 -1.86 -11.67 -13.55
N ASN A 164 -2.60 -11.33 -14.61
CA ASN A 164 -3.79 -10.48 -14.60
C ASN A 164 -5.04 -11.25 -15.05
N ALA A 165 -5.15 -12.53 -14.69
CA ALA A 165 -6.32 -13.32 -15.04
C ALA A 165 -7.58 -12.72 -14.40
N ASP A 166 -8.58 -12.40 -15.22
CA ASP A 166 -9.84 -11.76 -14.82
C ASP A 166 -9.66 -10.46 -14.01
N GLY A 167 -8.45 -9.89 -14.02
CA GLY A 167 -8.13 -8.64 -13.35
C GLY A 167 -8.18 -7.43 -14.29
N THR A 168 -8.00 -6.26 -13.72
CA THR A 168 -7.95 -4.99 -14.46
C THR A 168 -6.63 -4.28 -14.17
N ILE A 169 -5.93 -3.89 -15.23
CA ILE A 169 -4.78 -2.97 -15.20
C ILE A 169 -5.10 -1.86 -16.19
N GLN A 170 -5.30 -0.63 -15.69
CA GLN A 170 -5.76 0.46 -16.54
C GLN A 170 -5.21 1.83 -16.15
N SER A 171 -5.15 2.72 -17.13
CA SER A 171 -4.90 4.14 -16.92
C SER A 171 -5.73 4.97 -17.89
N ALA A 172 -6.29 6.09 -17.42
CA ALA A 172 -6.91 7.04 -18.34
C ALA A 172 -5.88 7.83 -19.19
N GLY A 173 -4.60 7.74 -18.84
CA GLY A 173 -3.48 8.30 -19.62
C GLY A 173 -2.58 7.20 -20.17
N ASN A 174 -1.33 7.15 -19.75
CA ASN A 174 -0.34 6.23 -20.30
C ASN A 174 -0.18 4.98 -19.44
N VAL A 175 -0.08 3.81 -20.09
CA VAL A 175 0.37 2.56 -19.47
C VAL A 175 1.73 2.17 -20.04
N SER A 176 2.70 1.94 -19.17
CA SER A 176 3.98 1.32 -19.52
C SER A 176 4.12 0.02 -18.74
N LEU A 177 4.31 -1.08 -19.44
CA LEU A 177 4.42 -2.39 -18.83
C LEU A 177 5.64 -3.13 -19.39
N GLN A 178 6.52 -3.55 -18.48
CA GLN A 178 7.68 -4.39 -18.80
C GLN A 178 7.68 -5.59 -17.85
N ALA A 179 7.57 -6.78 -18.41
CA ALA A 179 7.59 -8.04 -17.68
C ALA A 179 8.25 -9.14 -18.52
N LYS A 180 8.80 -10.16 -17.87
CA LYS A 180 9.29 -11.38 -18.53
C LYS A 180 8.15 -12.20 -19.14
N SER A 181 7.07 -12.31 -18.41
CA SER A 181 5.88 -13.04 -18.84
C SER A 181 4.62 -12.33 -18.39
N LEU A 182 3.60 -12.41 -19.24
CA LEU A 182 2.28 -11.85 -18.99
C LEU A 182 1.22 -12.91 -19.26
N ALA A 183 0.50 -13.32 -18.23
CA ALA A 183 -0.75 -14.04 -18.35
C ALA A 183 -1.92 -13.05 -18.17
N ASN A 184 -2.62 -12.74 -19.26
CA ASN A 184 -3.71 -11.77 -19.26
C ASN A 184 -4.89 -12.28 -20.07
N ASN A 185 -6.01 -12.52 -19.39
CA ASN A 185 -7.34 -12.69 -19.99
C ASN A 185 -8.33 -11.66 -19.40
N GLY A 186 -7.82 -10.72 -18.61
CA GLY A 186 -8.55 -9.58 -18.07
C GLY A 186 -8.37 -8.32 -18.91
N THR A 187 -8.54 -7.16 -18.31
CA THR A 187 -8.41 -5.86 -18.96
C THR A 187 -6.99 -5.31 -18.82
N LEU A 188 -6.44 -4.80 -19.92
CA LEU A 188 -5.20 -4.04 -19.98
C LEU A 188 -5.42 -2.85 -20.93
N THR A 189 -5.57 -1.61 -20.39
CA THR A 189 -5.90 -0.40 -21.18
C THR A 189 -5.24 0.86 -20.63
#